data_746ea9b294ec4eda9e07e8c943a866bb
#
_entry.id   746ea9b294ec4eda9e07e8c943a866bb
#
_cell.length_a   1.000
_cell.length_b   1.000
_cell.length_c   1.000
_cell.angle_alpha   90.00
_cell.angle_beta   90.00
_cell.angle_gamma   90.00
#
_symmetry.space_group_name_H-M   'P 1'
#
loop_
_entity.id
_entity.type
_entity.pdbx_description
1 polymer ?
#
loop_
_entity_poly.entity_id
_entity_poly.type
_entity_poly.pdbx_seq_one_letter_code
_entity_poly.pdbx_strand_id
1 'polypeptide(L)'
;MPNAELLNRLAELAGVVPTIWLQTGELFSIADQTKSDLLEAMGFDVSTDAAIADGIRRLEERPWRSRLDPVGVFRSNPNFSLRIPSRISGHEMDWRIELENGGILAGEFTPGELDIVETREIDGETLIRYAVALPDDLPWGYHRLTIDDGSTTLGKTTLIVAPPSSY
;
A
#
# COMPACT_ATOMS: atom_id res chain seq x y z
N MET A 1 -13.61 16.08 -25.27
CA MET A 1 -13.06 16.32 -23.94
C MET A 1 -13.13 15.01 -23.17
N PRO A 2 -12.12 14.63 -22.40
CA PRO A 2 -12.16 13.45 -21.56
C PRO A 2 -13.32 13.52 -20.56
N ASN A 3 -13.80 12.36 -20.12
CA ASN A 3 -14.83 12.27 -19.09
C ASN A 3 -14.33 12.88 -17.78
N ALA A 4 -15.04 13.91 -17.28
CA ALA A 4 -14.63 14.66 -16.08
C ALA A 4 -14.58 13.78 -14.82
N GLU A 5 -15.42 12.74 -14.71
CA GLU A 5 -15.40 11.80 -13.58
C GLU A 5 -14.13 10.96 -13.58
N LEU A 6 -13.74 10.42 -14.74
CA LEU A 6 -12.51 9.65 -14.90
C LEU A 6 -11.28 10.53 -14.62
N LEU A 7 -11.27 11.77 -15.15
CA LEU A 7 -10.19 12.71 -14.91
C LEU A 7 -10.04 13.03 -13.42
N ASN A 8 -11.14 13.27 -12.72
CA ASN A 8 -11.15 13.53 -11.28
C ASN A 8 -10.64 12.30 -10.50
N ARG A 9 -11.11 11.11 -10.87
CA ARG A 9 -10.66 9.88 -10.22
C ARG A 9 -9.16 9.64 -10.40
N LEU A 10 -8.64 9.85 -11.62
CA LEU A 10 -7.21 9.74 -11.87
C LEU A 10 -6.42 10.78 -11.06
N ALA A 11 -6.90 12.03 -11.03
CA ALA A 11 -6.30 13.11 -10.27
C ALA A 11 -6.19 12.77 -8.78
N GLU A 12 -7.29 12.31 -8.16
CA GLU A 12 -7.31 11.89 -6.76
C GLU A 12 -6.29 10.77 -6.47
N LEU A 13 -6.29 9.72 -7.29
CA LEU A 13 -5.35 8.59 -7.14
C LEU A 13 -3.89 9.00 -7.33
N ALA A 14 -3.64 9.97 -8.21
CA ALA A 14 -2.32 10.54 -8.44
C ALA A 14 -1.89 11.55 -7.35
N GLY A 15 -2.77 11.91 -6.42
CA GLY A 15 -2.50 12.88 -5.35
C GLY A 15 -2.73 14.34 -5.77
N VAL A 16 -3.38 14.58 -6.91
CA VAL A 16 -3.80 15.92 -7.34
C VAL A 16 -5.13 16.25 -6.66
N VAL A 17 -5.12 17.24 -5.78
CA VAL A 17 -6.31 17.65 -5.01
C VAL A 17 -7.30 18.33 -5.95
N PRO A 18 -8.57 17.87 -6.08
CA PRO A 18 -9.56 18.46 -6.98
C PRO A 18 -10.09 19.80 -6.51
N THR A 19 -10.03 20.06 -5.21
CA THR A 19 -10.54 21.29 -4.57
C THR A 19 -9.60 21.74 -3.46
N ILE A 20 -9.51 23.05 -3.24
CA ILE A 20 -8.74 23.65 -2.15
C ILE A 20 -9.63 24.66 -1.39
N TRP A 21 -9.45 24.74 -0.09
CA TRP A 21 -10.01 25.81 0.73
C TRP A 21 -9.11 27.04 0.66
N LEU A 22 -9.67 28.17 0.21
CA LEU A 22 -8.97 29.44 0.24
C LEU A 22 -8.96 30.00 1.67
N GLN A 23 -8.02 30.89 1.96
CA GLN A 23 -7.97 31.57 3.27
C GLN A 23 -9.23 32.40 3.56
N THR A 24 -9.99 32.74 2.52
CA THR A 24 -11.29 33.41 2.62
C THR A 24 -12.43 32.52 3.13
N GLY A 25 -12.18 31.20 3.28
CA GLY A 25 -13.19 30.21 3.63
C GLY A 25 -14.04 29.74 2.45
N GLU A 26 -13.65 30.07 1.23
CA GLU A 26 -14.31 29.61 0.00
C GLU A 26 -13.66 28.34 -0.53
N LEU A 27 -14.50 27.42 -1.04
CA LEU A 27 -14.02 26.21 -1.72
C LEU A 27 -13.74 26.54 -3.20
N PHE A 28 -12.50 26.40 -3.59
CA PHE A 28 -12.07 26.60 -4.97
C PHE A 28 -11.86 25.26 -5.67
N SER A 29 -12.53 25.06 -6.80
CA SER A 29 -12.35 23.86 -7.65
C SER A 29 -11.26 24.10 -8.68
N ILE A 30 -10.33 23.14 -8.75
CA ILE A 30 -9.27 23.14 -9.77
C ILE A 30 -9.90 22.85 -11.14
N ALA A 31 -9.60 23.66 -12.14
CA ALA A 31 -10.12 23.48 -13.50
C ALA A 31 -9.61 22.15 -14.11
N ASP A 32 -10.45 21.50 -14.92
CA ASP A 32 -10.10 20.22 -15.56
C ASP A 32 -8.85 20.34 -16.45
N GLN A 33 -8.65 21.45 -17.11
CA GLN A 33 -7.43 21.70 -17.88
C GLN A 33 -6.19 21.67 -17.00
N THR A 34 -6.22 22.30 -15.82
CA THR A 34 -5.09 22.30 -14.88
C THR A 34 -4.80 20.89 -14.35
N LYS A 35 -5.86 20.09 -14.07
CA LYS A 35 -5.69 18.68 -13.69
C LYS A 35 -5.04 17.88 -14.80
N SER A 36 -5.49 18.07 -16.06
CA SER A 36 -4.90 17.41 -17.23
C SER A 36 -3.42 17.76 -17.38
N ASP A 37 -3.08 19.05 -17.34
CA ASP A 37 -1.69 19.50 -17.47
C ASP A 37 -0.78 18.92 -16.37
N LEU A 38 -1.27 18.84 -15.12
CA LEU A 38 -0.54 18.24 -14.02
C LEU A 38 -0.36 16.74 -14.21
N LEU A 39 -1.41 16.02 -14.61
CA LEU A 39 -1.35 14.58 -14.85
C LEU A 39 -0.40 14.25 -16.02
N GLU A 40 -0.43 15.03 -17.09
CA GLU A 40 0.53 14.89 -18.20
C GLU A 40 1.97 15.13 -17.73
N ALA A 41 2.22 16.16 -16.93
CA ALA A 41 3.52 16.42 -16.33
C ALA A 41 4.00 15.29 -15.41
N MET A 42 3.06 14.54 -14.78
CA MET A 42 3.32 13.35 -13.99
C MET A 42 3.49 12.07 -14.83
N GLY A 43 3.36 12.16 -16.16
CA GLY A 43 3.56 11.06 -17.11
C GLY A 43 2.31 10.20 -17.36
N PHE A 44 1.11 10.71 -17.06
CA PHE A 44 -0.14 10.06 -17.43
C PHE A 44 -0.62 10.53 -18.80
N ASP A 45 -1.13 9.61 -19.60
CA ASP A 45 -1.84 9.95 -20.83
C ASP A 45 -3.30 10.25 -20.50
N VAL A 46 -3.73 11.47 -20.74
CA VAL A 46 -5.11 11.94 -20.53
C VAL A 46 -5.83 12.28 -21.83
N SER A 47 -5.28 11.87 -22.96
CA SER A 47 -5.81 12.19 -24.30
C SER A 47 -7.16 11.55 -24.59
N THR A 48 -7.45 10.40 -23.99
CA THR A 48 -8.68 9.62 -24.18
C THR A 48 -9.18 9.01 -22.85
N ASP A 49 -10.49 8.74 -22.78
CA ASP A 49 -11.08 8.06 -21.61
C ASP A 49 -10.45 6.68 -21.37
N ALA A 50 -10.06 5.97 -22.43
CA ALA A 50 -9.39 4.67 -22.32
C ALA A 50 -8.00 4.80 -21.69
N ALA A 51 -7.23 5.82 -22.07
CA ALA A 51 -5.91 6.09 -21.49
C ALA A 51 -6.01 6.50 -20.01
N ILE A 52 -7.01 7.32 -19.67
CA ILE A 52 -7.29 7.70 -18.27
C ILE A 52 -7.68 6.46 -17.45
N ALA A 53 -8.57 5.61 -17.97
CA ALA A 53 -8.96 4.36 -17.30
C ALA A 53 -7.77 3.42 -17.08
N ASP A 54 -6.84 3.34 -18.03
CA ASP A 54 -5.59 2.59 -17.88
C ASP A 54 -4.70 3.19 -16.77
N GLY A 55 -4.60 4.52 -16.71
CA GLY A 55 -3.90 5.24 -15.65
C GLY A 55 -4.48 4.91 -14.26
N ILE A 56 -5.80 4.97 -14.13
CA ILE A 56 -6.53 4.59 -12.90
C ILE A 56 -6.20 3.15 -12.52
N ARG A 57 -6.36 2.22 -13.43
CA ARG A 57 -6.08 0.79 -13.20
C ARG A 57 -4.64 0.59 -12.70
N ARG A 58 -3.65 1.20 -13.36
CA ARG A 58 -2.23 1.11 -12.94
C ARG A 58 -2.00 1.62 -11.51
N LEU A 59 -2.63 2.73 -11.13
CA LEU A 59 -2.50 3.27 -9.78
C LEU A 59 -3.19 2.40 -8.74
N GLU A 60 -4.37 1.86 -9.05
CA GLU A 60 -5.10 0.96 -8.16
C GLU A 60 -4.43 -0.41 -7.99
N GLU A 61 -3.76 -0.91 -9.04
CA GLU A 61 -3.01 -2.16 -8.98
C GLU A 61 -1.62 -2.00 -8.33
N ARG A 62 -1.06 -0.80 -8.34
CA ARG A 62 0.30 -0.53 -7.82
C ARG A 62 0.56 -1.09 -6.42
N PRO A 63 -0.34 -0.93 -5.42
CA PRO A 63 -0.14 -1.51 -4.09
C PRO A 63 -0.10 -3.06 -4.12
N TRP A 64 -0.82 -3.66 -5.07
CA TRP A 64 -0.92 -5.11 -5.21
C TRP A 64 0.29 -5.76 -5.88
N ARG A 65 1.07 -4.99 -6.65
CA ARG A 65 2.29 -5.46 -7.30
C ARG A 65 3.47 -5.59 -6.33
N SER A 66 3.33 -5.07 -5.11
CA SER A 66 4.27 -5.26 -4.01
C SER A 66 3.69 -6.22 -2.97
N ARG A 67 4.45 -7.23 -2.55
CA ARG A 67 4.02 -8.20 -1.54
C ARG A 67 3.85 -7.58 -0.16
N LEU A 68 4.68 -6.59 0.16
CA LEU A 68 4.66 -5.84 1.42
C LEU A 68 4.58 -4.35 1.12
N ASP A 69 4.01 -3.60 2.05
CA ASP A 69 4.14 -2.15 2.03
C ASP A 69 5.59 -1.76 2.35
N PRO A 70 6.13 -0.68 1.77
CA PRO A 70 7.53 -0.30 1.97
C PRO A 70 7.85 0.10 3.41
N VAL A 71 6.83 0.55 4.16
CA VAL A 71 6.92 0.92 5.57
C VAL A 71 5.59 0.71 6.27
N GLY A 72 5.63 0.21 7.50
CA GLY A 72 4.50 0.17 8.43
C GLY A 72 4.77 1.08 9.62
N VAL A 73 3.79 1.90 10.03
CA VAL A 73 3.89 2.80 11.19
C VAL A 73 2.80 2.43 12.20
N PHE A 74 3.20 2.09 13.43
CA PHE A 74 2.30 1.59 14.45
C PHE A 74 2.49 2.31 15.78
N ARG A 75 1.41 2.46 16.53
CA ARG A 75 1.44 2.91 17.93
C ARG A 75 1.05 1.79 18.91
N SER A 76 0.31 0.81 18.41
CA SER A 76 -0.15 -0.40 19.11
C SER A 76 -0.56 -1.43 18.07
N ASN A 77 -0.64 -2.70 18.45
CA ASN A 77 -1.09 -3.82 17.62
C ASN A 77 -0.36 -3.85 16.26
N PRO A 78 0.97 -3.98 16.25
CA PRO A 78 1.73 -3.98 15.02
C PRO A 78 1.31 -5.17 14.13
N ASN A 79 1.11 -4.88 12.86
CA ASN A 79 0.79 -5.89 11.85
C ASN A 79 1.38 -5.47 10.51
N PHE A 80 1.45 -6.38 9.56
CA PHE A 80 1.82 -6.04 8.20
C PHE A 80 0.84 -6.62 7.19
N SER A 81 0.67 -5.91 6.08
CA SER A 81 -0.11 -6.39 4.96
C SER A 81 0.75 -7.27 4.06
N LEU A 82 0.38 -8.54 3.92
CA LEU A 82 1.00 -9.47 2.98
C LEU A 82 0.07 -9.71 1.80
N ARG A 83 0.58 -9.50 0.59
CA ARG A 83 -0.15 -9.76 -0.67
C ARG A 83 0.54 -10.89 -1.40
N ILE A 84 -0.14 -12.00 -1.57
CA ILE A 84 0.41 -13.19 -2.22
C ILE A 84 -0.61 -13.83 -3.17
N PRO A 85 -0.13 -14.57 -4.18
CA PRO A 85 -0.98 -15.43 -4.97
C PRO A 85 -1.69 -16.47 -4.11
N SER A 86 -2.95 -16.73 -4.41
CA SER A 86 -3.77 -17.73 -3.68
C SER A 86 -3.14 -19.12 -3.66
N ARG A 87 -2.38 -19.49 -4.71
CA ARG A 87 -1.72 -20.79 -4.83
C ARG A 87 -0.65 -21.07 -3.76
N ILE A 88 -0.10 -20.02 -3.13
CA ILE A 88 0.91 -20.18 -2.07
C ILE A 88 0.38 -19.83 -0.67
N SER A 89 -0.91 -19.54 -0.54
CA SER A 89 -1.50 -19.18 0.76
C SER A 89 -1.46 -20.30 1.81
N GLY A 90 -1.42 -21.56 1.35
CA GLY A 90 -1.28 -22.72 2.23
C GLY A 90 0.16 -23.08 2.62
N HIS A 91 1.16 -22.33 2.15
CA HIS A 91 2.57 -22.57 2.53
C HIS A 91 2.86 -21.91 3.88
N GLU A 92 3.62 -22.62 4.72
CA GLU A 92 4.19 -22.04 5.92
C GLU A 92 5.23 -21.00 5.53
N MET A 93 5.22 -19.87 6.22
CA MET A 93 6.10 -18.73 6.00
C MET A 93 6.72 -18.26 7.31
N ASP A 94 7.96 -17.80 7.19
CA ASP A 94 8.73 -17.26 8.30
C ASP A 94 8.71 -15.73 8.27
N TRP A 95 8.58 -15.11 9.44
CA TRP A 95 8.89 -13.71 9.61
C TRP A 95 10.07 -13.52 10.55
N ARG A 96 10.92 -12.56 10.24
CA ARG A 96 12.08 -12.18 11.05
C ARG A 96 12.12 -10.66 11.18
N ILE A 97 12.19 -10.16 12.40
CA ILE A 97 12.36 -8.76 12.72
C ILE A 97 13.76 -8.54 13.30
N GLU A 98 14.52 -7.68 12.65
CA GLU A 98 15.76 -7.13 13.18
C GLU A 98 15.43 -5.82 13.90
N LEU A 99 15.59 -5.80 15.22
CA LEU A 99 15.32 -4.66 16.06
C LEU A 99 16.43 -3.61 15.91
N GLU A 100 16.09 -2.32 16.13
CA GLU A 100 17.04 -1.21 16.08
C GLU A 100 18.24 -1.41 17.03
N ASN A 101 18.03 -2.06 18.19
CA ASN A 101 19.07 -2.37 19.18
C ASN A 101 19.91 -3.61 18.83
N GLY A 102 19.69 -4.24 17.68
CA GLY A 102 20.38 -5.43 17.22
C GLY A 102 19.75 -6.75 17.67
N GLY A 103 18.68 -6.73 18.44
CA GLY A 103 17.91 -7.94 18.79
C GLY A 103 17.20 -8.52 17.57
N ILE A 104 16.87 -9.81 17.65
CA ILE A 104 16.15 -10.52 16.58
C ILE A 104 14.93 -11.19 17.20
N LEU A 105 13.77 -11.01 16.57
CA LEU A 105 12.55 -11.77 16.80
C LEU A 105 12.21 -12.55 15.53
N ALA A 106 11.64 -13.74 15.69
CA ALA A 106 11.21 -14.56 14.56
C ALA A 106 9.98 -15.38 14.95
N GLY A 107 9.22 -15.79 13.96
CA GLY A 107 8.09 -16.69 14.11
C GLY A 107 7.60 -17.16 12.76
N GLU A 108 6.64 -18.06 12.80
CA GLU A 108 6.08 -18.76 11.65
C GLU A 108 4.59 -18.49 11.55
N PHE A 109 4.03 -18.58 10.37
CA PHE A 109 2.60 -18.47 10.12
C PHE A 109 2.22 -19.08 8.77
N THR A 110 0.97 -19.52 8.66
CA THR A 110 0.39 -19.98 7.39
C THR A 110 -0.67 -18.97 6.95
N PRO A 111 -0.48 -18.22 5.85
CA PRO A 111 -1.44 -17.19 5.42
C PRO A 111 -2.87 -17.70 5.29
N GLY A 112 -3.06 -18.93 4.78
CA GLY A 112 -4.37 -19.53 4.59
C GLY A 112 -5.18 -19.81 5.87
N GLU A 113 -4.54 -19.71 7.04
CA GLU A 113 -5.20 -19.82 8.35
C GLU A 113 -5.65 -18.44 8.89
N LEU A 114 -5.26 -17.36 8.21
CA LEU A 114 -5.61 -15.99 8.58
C LEU A 114 -6.86 -15.51 7.86
N ASP A 115 -7.52 -14.51 8.45
CA ASP A 115 -8.65 -13.85 7.80
C ASP A 115 -8.22 -13.11 6.53
N ILE A 116 -8.98 -13.33 5.46
CA ILE A 116 -8.78 -12.63 4.20
C ILE A 116 -9.27 -11.19 4.35
N VAL A 117 -8.38 -10.22 4.15
CA VAL A 117 -8.72 -8.79 4.19
C VAL A 117 -9.31 -8.35 2.88
N GLU A 118 -8.72 -8.79 1.76
CA GLU A 118 -9.15 -8.40 0.42
C GLU A 118 -8.60 -9.40 -0.61
N THR A 119 -9.35 -9.58 -1.70
CA THR A 119 -8.93 -10.39 -2.84
C THR A 119 -9.03 -9.57 -4.11
N ARG A 120 -8.05 -9.69 -4.99
CA ARG A 120 -8.04 -9.00 -6.29
C ARG A 120 -7.47 -9.90 -7.38
N GLU A 121 -8.05 -9.81 -8.57
CA GLU A 121 -7.54 -10.48 -9.76
C GLU A 121 -6.69 -9.50 -10.57
N ILE A 122 -5.42 -9.87 -10.82
CA ILE A 122 -4.46 -9.06 -11.58
C ILE A 122 -3.71 -9.98 -12.53
N ASP A 123 -3.75 -9.63 -13.82
CA ASP A 123 -3.09 -10.37 -14.90
C ASP A 123 -3.45 -11.88 -14.91
N GLY A 124 -4.71 -12.22 -14.54
CA GLY A 124 -5.22 -13.60 -14.48
C GLY A 124 -4.76 -14.39 -13.24
N GLU A 125 -4.14 -13.75 -12.27
CA GLU A 125 -3.76 -14.35 -10.99
C GLU A 125 -4.58 -13.75 -9.85
N THR A 126 -5.16 -14.62 -9.01
CA THR A 126 -5.85 -14.19 -7.79
C THR A 126 -4.84 -13.89 -6.69
N LEU A 127 -4.73 -12.62 -6.33
CA LEU A 127 -3.94 -12.13 -5.21
C LEU A 127 -4.82 -11.97 -3.97
N ILE A 128 -4.33 -12.39 -2.82
CA ILE A 128 -5.02 -12.27 -1.53
C ILE A 128 -4.16 -11.40 -0.61
N ARG A 129 -4.81 -10.47 0.07
CA ARG A 129 -4.21 -9.65 1.11
C ARG A 129 -4.60 -10.17 2.48
N TYR A 130 -3.59 -10.43 3.30
CA TYR A 130 -3.72 -10.82 4.70
C TYR A 130 -3.17 -9.73 5.61
N ALA A 131 -3.72 -9.61 6.82
CA ALA A 131 -3.13 -8.85 7.90
C ALA A 131 -2.45 -9.83 8.86
N VAL A 132 -1.13 -9.81 8.89
CA VAL A 132 -0.33 -10.70 9.74
C VAL A 132 0.04 -9.95 11.01
N ALA A 133 -0.47 -10.41 12.16
CA ALA A 133 -0.16 -9.81 13.45
C ALA A 133 1.30 -10.07 13.84
N LEU A 134 1.90 -9.09 14.47
CA LEU A 134 3.24 -9.15 15.05
C LEU A 134 3.12 -9.09 16.59
N PRO A 135 4.18 -9.45 17.35
CA PRO A 135 4.17 -9.32 18.80
C PRO A 135 3.84 -7.89 19.27
N ASP A 136 2.95 -7.77 20.24
CA ASP A 136 2.48 -6.47 20.76
C ASP A 136 3.54 -5.74 21.60
N ASP A 137 4.56 -6.45 22.04
CA ASP A 137 5.66 -5.95 22.88
C ASP A 137 6.88 -5.48 22.08
N LEU A 138 6.71 -5.22 20.78
CA LEU A 138 7.77 -4.63 19.98
C LEU A 138 8.23 -3.28 20.59
N PRO A 139 9.53 -3.10 20.85
CA PRO A 139 10.06 -1.85 21.39
C PRO A 139 9.83 -0.70 20.41
N TRP A 140 9.76 0.52 20.92
CA TRP A 140 9.73 1.71 20.07
C TRP A 140 11.01 1.81 19.26
N GLY A 141 10.90 2.25 18.01
CA GLY A 141 12.05 2.42 17.13
C GLY A 141 11.80 1.97 15.70
N TYR A 142 12.88 1.83 14.97
CA TYR A 142 12.91 1.44 13.56
C TYR A 142 13.42 0.00 13.46
N HIS A 143 12.59 -0.87 12.94
CA HIS A 143 12.90 -2.29 12.81
C HIS A 143 12.81 -2.72 11.34
N ARG A 144 13.46 -3.81 11.00
CA ARG A 144 13.39 -4.39 9.65
C ARG A 144 12.70 -5.74 9.71
N LEU A 145 11.57 -5.85 9.02
CA LEU A 145 10.85 -7.11 8.83
C LEU A 145 11.29 -7.75 7.51
N THR A 146 11.57 -9.05 7.56
CA THR A 146 11.79 -9.92 6.40
C THR A 146 10.79 -11.05 6.44
N ILE A 147 10.21 -11.41 5.29
CA ILE A 147 9.30 -12.56 5.12
C ILE A 147 9.93 -13.52 4.13
N ASP A 148 10.00 -14.79 4.51
CA ASP A 148 10.54 -15.88 3.71
C ASP A 148 9.49 -17.00 3.56
N ASP A 149 9.49 -17.73 2.42
CA ASP A 149 8.61 -18.88 2.16
C ASP A 149 9.35 -20.23 2.31
N GLY A 150 10.45 -20.22 3.04
CA GLY A 150 11.34 -21.38 3.22
C GLY A 150 12.34 -21.59 2.08
N SER A 151 12.11 -20.98 0.91
CA SER A 151 13.01 -21.10 -0.25
C SER A 151 13.56 -19.75 -0.71
N THR A 152 12.75 -18.69 -0.61
CA THR A 152 13.10 -17.35 -1.07
C THR A 152 12.55 -16.28 -0.15
N THR A 153 13.24 -15.15 -0.10
CA THR A 153 12.72 -13.93 0.55
C THR A 153 11.60 -13.33 -0.31
N LEU A 154 10.38 -13.34 0.24
CA LEU A 154 9.21 -12.76 -0.39
C LEU A 154 9.22 -11.24 -0.36
N GLY A 155 9.79 -10.64 0.68
CA GLY A 155 9.87 -9.19 0.80
C GLY A 155 10.52 -8.72 2.09
N LYS A 156 10.84 -7.42 2.11
CA LYS A 156 11.36 -6.70 3.28
C LYS A 156 10.61 -5.40 3.44
N THR A 157 10.39 -4.99 4.68
CA THR A 157 9.75 -3.71 5.01
C THR A 157 10.34 -3.12 6.28
N THR A 158 10.25 -1.81 6.41
CA THR A 158 10.60 -1.11 7.64
C THR A 158 9.36 -1.01 8.54
N LEU A 159 9.51 -1.38 9.80
CA LEU A 159 8.49 -1.18 10.84
C LEU A 159 8.93 -0.01 11.71
N ILE A 160 8.05 0.95 11.87
CA ILE A 160 8.24 2.09 12.79
C ILE A 160 7.23 1.92 13.92
N VAL A 161 7.72 1.63 15.11
CA VAL A 161 6.89 1.55 16.32
C VAL A 161 7.05 2.87 17.08
N ALA A 162 5.99 3.67 17.06
CA ALA A 162 5.97 4.99 17.68
C ALA A 162 5.33 4.96 19.07
N PRO A 163 5.72 5.82 20.01
CA PRO A 163 5.05 5.93 21.30
C PRO A 163 3.56 6.34 21.12
N PRO A 164 2.68 5.96 22.05
CA PRO A 164 1.24 6.24 21.95
C PRO A 164 0.90 7.73 22.04
N SER A 165 1.78 8.53 22.66
CA SER A 165 1.63 9.99 22.76
C SER A 165 2.97 10.69 22.47
N SER A 166 2.90 11.86 21.86
CA SER A 166 4.05 12.79 21.81
C SER A 166 4.21 13.47 23.17
N TYR A 167 5.44 13.71 23.55
CA TYR A 167 5.80 14.46 24.77
C TYR A 167 5.46 15.94 24.59
#